data_42dd9a2a12210510f80d4fce62c7d23a
#
_entry.id   42dd9a2a12210510f80d4fce62c7d23a
#
_cell.length_a   1.000
_cell.length_b   1.000
_cell.length_c   1.000
_cell.angle_alpha   90.00
_cell.angle_beta   90.00
_cell.angle_gamma   90.00
#
_symmetry.space_group_name_H-M   'P 1'
#
loop_
_entity.id
_entity.type
_entity.pdbx_description
1 polymer ?
#
loop_
_entity_poly.entity_id
_entity_poly.type
_entity_poly.pdbx_seq_one_letter_code
_entity_poly.pdbx_strand_id
1 'polypeptide(L)'
;MKINIIGHHLEITDGLKDHIGKKLKKIEGHSQEISEIKIILSVDNITHNAEGNIYLHKTDLHAKCSSSDMYQSIDLLVSKLDKQIIKHKDKIKS
;
A
#
# COMPACT_ATOMS: atom_id res chain seq x y z
N MET A 1 6.33 -11.42 6.65
CA MET A 1 5.34 -10.72 5.84
C MET A 1 5.83 -10.61 4.41
N LYS A 2 4.97 -10.89 3.47
CA LYS A 2 5.29 -10.88 2.05
C LYS A 2 4.84 -9.57 1.42
N ILE A 3 5.70 -8.95 0.62
CA ILE A 3 5.36 -7.73 -0.11
C ILE A 3 5.53 -8.00 -1.60
N ASN A 4 4.44 -7.81 -2.35
CA ASN A 4 4.43 -7.91 -3.82
C ASN A 4 4.19 -6.54 -4.42
N ILE A 5 5.06 -6.14 -5.33
CA ILE A 5 4.93 -4.87 -6.05
C ILE A 5 4.80 -5.20 -7.54
N ILE A 6 3.69 -4.80 -8.14
CA ILE A 6 3.37 -5.09 -9.54
C ILE A 6 3.23 -3.79 -10.31
N GLY A 7 3.94 -3.68 -11.44
CA GLY A 7 3.74 -2.58 -12.38
C GLY A 7 2.86 -3.05 -13.52
N HIS A 8 1.75 -2.36 -13.74
CA HIS A 8 0.84 -2.67 -14.84
C HIS A 8 1.18 -1.76 -16.01
N HIS A 9 1.81 -2.32 -17.03
CA HIS A 9 2.37 -1.57 -18.17
C HIS A 9 3.37 -0.51 -17.71
N LEU A 10 4.07 -0.79 -16.62
CA LEU A 10 4.99 0.12 -15.99
C LEU A 10 6.13 -0.67 -15.37
N GLU A 11 7.37 -0.25 -15.61
CA GLU A 11 8.53 -0.87 -14.99
C GLU A 11 8.69 -0.36 -13.56
N ILE A 12 8.87 -1.28 -12.63
CA ILE A 12 9.11 -0.93 -11.23
C ILE A 12 10.61 -0.70 -11.04
N THR A 13 11.00 0.55 -10.87
CA THR A 13 12.40 0.92 -10.66
C THR A 13 12.83 0.61 -9.22
N ASP A 14 14.15 0.55 -9.01
CA ASP A 14 14.70 0.37 -7.66
C ASP A 14 14.29 1.51 -6.74
N GLY A 15 14.22 2.74 -7.27
CA GLY A 15 13.77 3.88 -6.49
C GLY A 15 12.34 3.72 -5.98
N LEU A 16 11.45 3.21 -6.83
CA LEU A 16 10.06 2.96 -6.43
C LEU A 16 9.99 1.85 -5.38
N LYS A 17 10.75 0.77 -5.57
CA LYS A 17 10.77 -0.33 -4.59
C LYS A 17 11.27 0.15 -3.23
N ASP A 18 12.34 0.93 -3.21
CA ASP A 18 12.91 1.46 -1.98
C ASP A 18 11.92 2.39 -1.28
N HIS A 19 11.27 3.27 -2.04
CA HIS A 19 10.30 4.21 -1.48
C HIS A 19 9.12 3.46 -0.84
N ILE A 20 8.57 2.48 -1.56
CA ILE A 20 7.47 1.66 -1.06
C ILE A 20 7.90 0.91 0.19
N GLY A 21 9.08 0.30 0.18
CA GLY A 21 9.59 -0.47 1.31
C GLY A 21 9.73 0.39 2.56
N LYS A 22 10.27 1.59 2.41
CA LYS A 22 10.42 2.53 3.54
C LYS A 22 9.08 2.95 4.11
N LYS A 23 8.11 3.24 3.25
CA LYS A 23 6.79 3.67 3.69
C LYS A 23 6.02 2.54 4.35
N LEU A 24 6.14 1.32 3.84
CA LEU A 24 5.42 0.17 4.40
C LEU A 24 5.95 -0.26 5.77
N LYS A 25 7.17 0.11 6.13
CA LYS A 25 7.69 -0.21 7.46
C LYS A 25 6.81 0.34 8.57
N LYS A 26 6.20 1.50 8.33
CA LYS A 26 5.27 2.12 9.27
C LYS A 26 4.06 1.23 9.50
N ILE A 27 3.55 0.62 8.44
CA ILE A 27 2.41 -0.27 8.50
C ILE A 27 2.77 -1.57 9.22
N GLU A 28 3.96 -2.12 8.95
CA GLU A 28 4.43 -3.33 9.61
C GLU A 28 4.46 -3.19 11.13
N GLY A 29 4.78 -1.99 11.61
CA GLY A 29 4.84 -1.73 13.04
C GLY A 29 3.47 -1.71 13.71
N HIS A 30 2.38 -1.62 12.94
CA HIS A 30 1.03 -1.50 13.48
C HIS A 30 0.28 -2.81 13.59
N SER A 31 0.68 -3.87 12.90
CA SER A 31 -0.05 -5.13 12.96
C SER A 31 0.85 -6.31 12.65
N GLN A 32 0.75 -7.36 13.48
CA GLN A 32 1.44 -8.62 13.26
C GLN A 32 0.55 -9.62 12.50
N GLU A 33 -0.69 -9.25 12.22
CA GLU A 33 -1.63 -10.12 11.53
C GLU A 33 -1.50 -10.08 10.02
N ILE A 34 -0.66 -9.18 9.49
CA ILE A 34 -0.50 -9.02 8.05
C ILE A 34 0.27 -10.20 7.47
N SER A 35 -0.35 -10.93 6.54
CA SER A 35 0.32 -12.03 5.84
C SER A 35 0.98 -11.54 4.55
N GLU A 36 0.34 -10.60 3.86
CA GLU A 36 0.84 -10.10 2.59
C GLU A 36 0.35 -8.69 2.33
N ILE A 37 1.20 -7.89 1.68
CA ILE A 37 0.80 -6.58 1.13
C ILE A 37 1.08 -6.63 -0.36
N LYS A 38 0.07 -6.30 -1.16
CA LYS A 38 0.19 -6.26 -2.62
C LYS A 38 -0.02 -4.83 -3.10
N ILE A 39 0.98 -4.30 -3.80
CA ILE A 39 0.94 -2.93 -4.34
C ILE A 39 0.94 -3.03 -5.86
N ILE A 40 -0.03 -2.35 -6.50
CA ILE A 40 -0.15 -2.32 -7.96
C ILE A 40 -0.02 -0.87 -8.41
N LEU A 41 0.94 -0.61 -9.27
CA LEU A 41 1.19 0.72 -9.81
C LEU A 41 0.85 0.75 -11.30
N SER A 42 0.19 1.82 -11.74
CA SER A 42 -0.14 2.01 -13.14
C SER A 42 -0.17 3.49 -13.49
N VAL A 43 -0.05 3.77 -14.78
CA VAL A 43 -0.13 5.14 -15.29
C VAL A 43 -1.17 5.16 -16.41
N ASP A 44 -2.11 6.10 -16.33
CA ASP A 44 -3.13 6.33 -17.33
C ASP A 44 -3.07 7.79 -17.72
N ASN A 45 -2.56 8.07 -18.92
CA ASN A 45 -2.24 9.43 -19.37
C ASN A 45 -1.26 10.09 -18.40
N ILE A 46 -1.70 11.16 -17.73
CA ILE A 46 -0.88 11.86 -16.74
C ILE A 46 -1.20 11.45 -15.32
N THR A 47 -2.10 10.48 -15.14
CA THR A 47 -2.55 10.04 -13.83
C THR A 47 -1.73 8.84 -13.38
N HIS A 48 -1.07 8.97 -12.24
CA HIS A 48 -0.30 7.90 -11.61
C HIS A 48 -1.14 7.25 -10.53
N ASN A 49 -1.45 5.97 -10.70
CA ASN A 49 -2.33 5.23 -9.80
C ASN A 49 -1.51 4.29 -8.92
N ALA A 50 -1.82 4.28 -7.62
CA ALA A 50 -1.26 3.33 -6.68
C ALA A 50 -2.40 2.64 -5.95
N GLU A 51 -2.45 1.32 -6.05
CA GLU A 51 -3.49 0.51 -5.43
C GLU A 51 -2.82 -0.48 -4.47
N GLY A 52 -3.43 -0.70 -3.31
CA GLY A 52 -2.86 -1.60 -2.34
C GLY A 52 -3.89 -2.49 -1.70
N ASN A 53 -3.50 -3.73 -1.46
CA ASN A 53 -4.29 -4.70 -0.71
C ASN A 53 -3.45 -5.20 0.44
N ILE A 54 -4.03 -5.21 1.64
CA ILE A 54 -3.39 -5.78 2.81
C ILE A 54 -4.21 -6.99 3.24
N TYR A 55 -3.57 -8.16 3.24
CA TYR A 55 -4.23 -9.41 3.60
C TYR A 55 -3.98 -9.72 5.06
N LEU A 56 -5.03 -9.69 5.85
CA LEU A 56 -5.02 -10.01 7.28
C LEU A 56 -5.62 -11.39 7.50
N HIS A 57 -5.59 -11.87 8.73
CA HIS A 57 -6.05 -13.23 9.04
C HIS A 57 -7.52 -13.46 8.64
N LYS A 58 -8.41 -12.52 8.92
CA LYS A 58 -9.85 -12.70 8.67
C LYS A 58 -10.45 -11.67 7.74
N THR A 59 -9.70 -10.73 7.24
CA THR A 59 -10.22 -9.68 6.38
C THR A 59 -9.12 -9.10 5.52
N ASP A 60 -9.52 -8.45 4.44
CA ASP A 60 -8.59 -7.75 3.55
C ASP A 60 -8.90 -6.27 3.58
N LEU A 61 -7.86 -5.45 3.52
CA LEU A 61 -8.00 -4.01 3.40
C LEU A 61 -7.56 -3.61 2.01
N HIS A 62 -8.20 -2.58 1.46
CA HIS A 62 -7.93 -2.11 0.11
C HIS A 62 -8.01 -0.59 0.06
N ALA A 63 -7.13 0.03 -0.72
CA ALA A 63 -7.18 1.45 -1.01
C ALA A 63 -6.59 1.71 -2.38
N LYS A 64 -6.99 2.83 -2.97
CA LYS A 64 -6.45 3.27 -4.26
C LYS A 64 -6.33 4.78 -4.22
N CYS A 65 -5.18 5.30 -4.66
CA CYS A 65 -4.91 6.73 -4.73
C CYS A 65 -4.29 7.07 -6.07
N SER A 66 -4.56 8.29 -6.52
CA SER A 66 -4.05 8.79 -7.79
C SER A 66 -3.55 10.21 -7.62
N SER A 67 -2.52 10.56 -8.38
CA SER A 67 -1.99 11.91 -8.42
C SER A 67 -1.20 12.10 -9.71
N SER A 68 -0.58 13.26 -9.88
CA SER A 68 0.26 13.53 -11.03
C SER A 68 1.69 13.00 -10.87
N ASP A 69 2.01 12.39 -9.72
CA ASP A 69 3.34 11.87 -9.41
C ASP A 69 3.22 10.54 -8.66
N MET A 70 3.95 9.52 -9.13
CA MET A 70 3.84 8.18 -8.54
C MET A 70 4.27 8.14 -7.07
N TYR A 71 5.33 8.87 -6.71
CA TYR A 71 5.79 8.91 -5.32
C TYR A 71 4.72 9.50 -4.40
N GLN A 72 4.04 10.53 -4.86
CA GLN A 72 2.94 11.13 -4.12
C GLN A 72 1.76 10.16 -4.01
N SER A 73 1.44 9.45 -5.08
CA SER A 73 0.36 8.46 -5.06
C SER A 73 0.65 7.35 -4.06
N ILE A 74 1.90 6.90 -3.99
CA ILE A 74 2.33 5.89 -3.03
C ILE A 74 2.18 6.42 -1.59
N ASP A 75 2.61 7.65 -1.35
CA ASP A 75 2.51 8.26 -0.02
C ASP A 75 1.05 8.36 0.42
N LEU A 76 0.16 8.79 -0.47
CA LEU A 76 -1.26 8.88 -0.19
C LEU A 76 -1.86 7.49 0.07
N LEU A 77 -1.46 6.50 -0.72
CA LEU A 77 -1.93 5.13 -0.56
C LEU A 77 -1.54 4.57 0.81
N VAL A 78 -0.26 4.70 1.17
CA VAL A 78 0.23 4.17 2.44
C VAL A 78 -0.47 4.85 3.61
N SER A 79 -0.71 6.15 3.52
CA SER A 79 -1.44 6.89 4.56
C SER A 79 -2.85 6.36 4.73
N LYS A 80 -3.55 6.06 3.63
CA LYS A 80 -4.91 5.50 3.69
C LYS A 80 -4.91 4.10 4.28
N LEU A 81 -3.97 3.25 3.86
CA LEU A 81 -3.87 1.89 4.37
C LEU A 81 -3.54 1.89 5.85
N ASP A 82 -2.66 2.78 6.28
CA ASP A 82 -2.28 2.92 7.68
C ASP A 82 -3.50 3.27 8.55
N LYS A 83 -4.31 4.21 8.09
CA LYS A 83 -5.52 4.59 8.79
C LYS A 83 -6.52 3.44 8.88
N GLN A 84 -6.64 2.64 7.82
CA GLN A 84 -7.53 1.48 7.82
C GLN A 84 -7.05 0.43 8.82
N ILE A 85 -5.74 0.20 8.92
CA ILE A 85 -5.19 -0.75 9.88
C ILE A 85 -5.45 -0.31 11.31
N ILE A 86 -5.21 0.96 11.60
CA ILE A 86 -5.45 1.50 12.94
C ILE A 86 -6.92 1.35 13.30
N LYS A 87 -7.81 1.66 12.38
CA LYS A 87 -9.25 1.53 12.58
C LYS A 87 -9.66 0.07 12.79
N HIS A 88 -9.05 -0.85 12.06
CA HIS A 88 -9.30 -2.27 12.20
C HIS A 88 -8.86 -2.78 13.58
N LYS A 89 -7.70 -2.35 14.06
CA LYS A 89 -7.21 -2.71 15.39
C LYS A 89 -8.14 -2.20 16.48
N ASP A 90 -8.64 -0.99 16.34
CA ASP A 90 -9.58 -0.41 17.31
C ASP A 90 -10.88 -1.22 17.38
N LYS A 91 -11.37 -1.71 16.24
CA LYS A 91 -12.58 -2.54 16.22
C LYS A 91 -12.37 -3.87 16.93
N ILE A 92 -11.18 -4.45 16.82
CA ILE A 92 -10.87 -5.73 17.47
C ILE A 92 -10.79 -5.58 18.98
N LYS A 93 -10.29 -4.43 19.44
CA LYS A 93 -10.15 -4.17 20.88
C LYS A 93 -11.47 -3.81 21.55
N SER A 94 -12.43 -3.36 20.79
CA SER A 94 -13.75 -3.05 21.33
C SER A 94 -14.70 -4.25 21.14
#